data_c49149fbf06d62edb25d030bda67092c
#
_entry.id   c49149fbf06d62edb25d030bda67092c
#
_cell.length_a   1.000
_cell.length_b   1.000
_cell.length_c   1.000
_cell.angle_alpha   90.00
_cell.angle_beta   90.00
_cell.angle_gamma   90.00
#
_symmetry.space_group_name_H-M   'P 1'
#
loop_
_entity.id
_entity.type
_entity.pdbx_description
1 polymer ?
#
loop_
_entity_poly.entity_id
_entity_poly.type
_entity_poly.pdbx_seq_one_letter_code
_entity_poly.pdbx_strand_id
1 'polypeptide(L)'
;MHDYKVKEVPAIERLPKRQRHQQLSKLIEENPFITDRELTRLLKVSIQTIRLDRLELAIPELRERLKLMAERSYDSVRSLPLHEVIGDIVDLQLDRSGISMFEIMHEHVFSRTGIARGHHVFAQANSLAVAVIDDEIALTATADIRFIRSVKLGEKCIAKAYVRSISGEKSKAKVEVFTYVGEEMVFQGNFVIYRSAGEHIDEGGIERADRH
;
A
#
# COMPACT_ATOMS: atom_id res chain seq x y z
N MET A 1 59.49 13.25 17.17
CA MET A 1 58.29 13.88 17.74
C MET A 1 57.41 14.28 16.56
N HIS A 2 56.50 13.39 16.14
CA HIS A 2 55.63 13.62 14.99
C HIS A 2 54.25 13.97 15.52
N ASP A 3 53.88 15.23 15.30
CA ASP A 3 52.52 15.73 15.60
C ASP A 3 51.53 15.11 14.63
N TYR A 4 50.72 14.19 15.13
CA TYR A 4 49.51 13.74 14.44
C TYR A 4 48.43 14.82 14.58
N LYS A 5 48.28 15.68 13.58
CA LYS A 5 47.09 16.51 13.42
C LYS A 5 45.88 15.59 13.22
N VAL A 6 45.06 15.47 14.24
CA VAL A 6 43.69 14.90 14.13
C VAL A 6 42.95 15.78 13.16
N LYS A 7 42.61 15.23 11.98
CA LYS A 7 41.70 15.87 11.06
C LYS A 7 40.32 15.96 11.73
N GLU A 8 39.89 17.16 12.04
CA GLU A 8 38.52 17.43 12.46
C GLU A 8 37.56 16.88 11.40
N VAL A 9 36.77 15.90 11.80
CA VAL A 9 35.63 15.42 10.99
C VAL A 9 34.62 16.57 10.95
N PRO A 10 34.22 17.08 9.76
CA PRO A 10 33.30 18.21 9.69
C PRO A 10 32.03 17.84 10.42
N ALA A 11 31.61 18.68 11.38
CA ALA A 11 30.35 18.53 12.08
C ALA A 11 29.23 18.47 11.04
N ILE A 12 28.47 17.38 11.05
CA ILE A 12 27.30 17.21 10.18
C ILE A 12 26.33 18.33 10.54
N GLU A 13 26.20 19.32 9.70
CA GLU A 13 25.33 20.49 9.91
C GLU A 13 23.90 20.01 10.11
N ARG A 14 23.43 20.02 11.36
CA ARG A 14 22.04 19.75 11.70
C ARG A 14 21.23 20.98 11.32
N LEU A 15 20.21 20.79 10.52
CA LEU A 15 19.29 21.86 10.15
C LEU A 15 18.70 22.54 11.39
N PRO A 16 18.65 23.89 11.43
CA PRO A 16 17.91 24.62 12.45
C PRO A 16 16.45 24.15 12.51
N LYS A 17 15.86 24.15 13.71
CA LYS A 17 14.51 23.60 13.96
C LYS A 17 13.48 24.12 12.94
N ARG A 18 13.45 25.43 12.68
CA ARG A 18 12.50 26.05 11.75
C ARG A 18 12.64 25.50 10.32
N GLN A 19 13.86 25.37 9.81
CA GLN A 19 14.12 24.82 8.48
C GLN A 19 13.80 23.32 8.43
N ARG A 20 14.11 22.59 9.50
CA ARG A 20 13.77 21.17 9.61
C ARG A 20 12.28 20.93 9.60
N HIS A 21 11.48 21.76 10.30
CA HIS A 21 10.02 21.71 10.28
C HIS A 21 9.47 21.93 8.88
N GLN A 22 9.97 22.93 8.15
CA GLN A 22 9.56 23.18 6.76
C GLN A 22 9.87 21.99 5.85
N GLN A 23 11.07 21.41 5.95
CA GLN A 23 11.44 20.25 5.17
C GLN A 23 10.64 19.01 5.57
N LEU A 24 10.38 18.81 6.85
CA LEU A 24 9.55 17.72 7.35
C LEU A 24 8.13 17.76 6.76
N SER A 25 7.48 18.92 6.81
CA SER A 25 6.16 19.13 6.21
C SER A 25 6.17 18.83 4.71
N LYS A 26 7.13 19.41 3.99
CA LYS A 26 7.27 19.21 2.55
C LYS A 26 7.48 17.73 2.18
N LEU A 27 8.37 17.02 2.86
CA LEU A 27 8.64 15.60 2.61
C LEU A 27 7.38 14.73 2.85
N ILE A 28 6.57 15.06 3.85
CA ILE A 28 5.33 14.33 4.14
C ILE A 28 4.23 14.69 3.14
N GLU A 29 4.15 15.93 2.67
CA GLU A 29 3.23 16.35 1.60
C GLU A 29 3.56 15.67 0.27
N GLU A 30 4.84 15.61 -0.10
CA GLU A 30 5.31 14.94 -1.32
C GLU A 30 5.17 13.41 -1.26
N ASN A 31 5.38 12.82 -0.08
CA ASN A 31 5.24 11.39 0.16
C ASN A 31 4.54 11.11 1.50
N PRO A 32 3.19 11.02 1.52
CA PRO A 32 2.43 10.74 2.74
C PRO A 32 2.76 9.39 3.39
N PHE A 33 3.39 8.46 2.66
CA PHE A 33 3.79 7.12 3.13
C PHE A 33 5.16 7.10 3.81
N ILE A 34 5.89 8.22 3.79
CA ILE A 34 7.24 8.29 4.37
C ILE A 34 7.22 7.93 5.85
N THR A 35 8.10 7.00 6.24
CA THR A 35 8.22 6.53 7.62
C THR A 35 9.09 7.44 8.47
N ASP A 36 8.92 7.41 9.80
CA ASP A 36 9.80 8.13 10.72
C ASP A 36 11.29 7.72 10.54
N ARG A 37 11.56 6.45 10.16
CA ARG A 37 12.94 5.98 9.89
C ARG A 37 13.54 6.61 8.64
N GLU A 38 12.78 6.77 7.58
CA GLU A 38 13.21 7.46 6.35
C GLU A 38 13.44 8.93 6.64
N LEU A 39 12.53 9.58 7.37
CA LEU A 39 12.69 10.96 7.82
C LEU A 39 13.96 11.17 8.66
N THR A 40 14.31 10.23 9.56
CA THR A 40 15.56 10.32 10.33
C THR A 40 16.79 10.31 9.43
N ARG A 41 16.78 9.50 8.37
CA ARG A 41 17.89 9.43 7.41
C ARG A 41 18.00 10.70 6.58
N LEU A 42 16.88 11.22 6.07
CA LEU A 42 16.83 12.41 5.24
C LEU A 42 17.20 13.68 6.01
N LEU A 43 16.66 13.84 7.21
CA LEU A 43 16.84 15.03 8.03
C LEU A 43 18.03 14.93 9.00
N LYS A 44 18.72 13.77 9.04
CA LYS A 44 19.90 13.49 9.88
C LYS A 44 19.67 13.78 11.36
N VAL A 45 18.50 13.43 11.89
CA VAL A 45 18.14 13.59 13.31
C VAL A 45 17.65 12.28 13.91
N SER A 46 17.49 12.22 15.22
CA SER A 46 16.98 11.04 15.91
C SER A 46 15.48 10.83 15.64
N ILE A 47 15.01 9.59 15.78
CA ILE A 47 13.58 9.27 15.67
C ILE A 47 12.75 10.04 16.72
N GLN A 48 13.31 10.27 17.90
CA GLN A 48 12.67 11.08 18.95
C GLN A 48 12.45 12.52 18.47
N THR A 49 13.45 13.11 17.80
CA THR A 49 13.35 14.45 17.22
C THR A 49 12.24 14.50 16.16
N ILE A 50 12.16 13.51 15.26
CA ILE A 50 11.07 13.44 14.26
C ILE A 50 9.71 13.38 14.92
N ARG A 51 9.54 12.56 15.96
CA ARG A 51 8.28 12.44 16.69
C ARG A 51 7.85 13.73 17.36
N LEU A 52 8.79 14.44 18.01
CA LEU A 52 8.53 15.73 18.64
C LEU A 52 8.20 16.81 17.60
N ASP A 53 8.96 16.88 16.51
CA ASP A 53 8.71 17.83 15.44
C ASP A 53 7.32 17.60 14.79
N ARG A 54 6.93 16.34 14.55
CA ARG A 54 5.58 16.03 14.07
C ARG A 54 4.49 16.46 15.06
N LEU A 55 4.70 16.20 16.35
CA LEU A 55 3.76 16.59 17.40
C LEU A 55 3.55 18.11 17.43
N GLU A 56 4.65 18.88 17.36
CA GLU A 56 4.58 20.35 17.33
C GLU A 56 3.91 20.90 16.06
N LEU A 57 4.04 20.19 14.93
CA LEU A 57 3.42 20.56 13.66
C LEU A 57 1.99 20.00 13.51
N ALA A 58 1.48 19.29 14.52
CA ALA A 58 0.20 18.58 14.47
C ALA A 58 0.12 17.59 13.27
N ILE A 59 1.26 17.02 12.86
CA ILE A 59 1.34 16.03 11.80
C ILE A 59 1.17 14.63 12.41
N PRO A 60 0.11 13.86 12.06
CA PRO A 60 -0.13 12.54 12.58
C PRO A 60 1.00 11.55 12.22
N GLU A 61 1.12 10.47 12.97
CA GLU A 61 2.00 9.36 12.58
C GLU A 61 1.49 8.65 11.31
N LEU A 62 2.36 7.86 10.67
CA LEU A 62 2.04 7.24 9.39
C LEU A 62 0.71 6.49 9.42
N ARG A 63 0.48 5.67 10.45
CA ARG A 63 -0.77 4.89 10.57
C ARG A 63 -2.02 5.79 10.60
N GLU A 64 -1.96 6.88 11.33
CA GLU A 64 -3.09 7.82 11.44
C GLU A 64 -3.28 8.62 10.14
N ARG A 65 -2.19 9.04 9.48
CA ARG A 65 -2.28 9.68 8.16
C ARG A 65 -2.98 8.77 7.16
N LEU A 66 -2.61 7.49 7.14
CA LEU A 66 -3.19 6.49 6.25
C LEU A 66 -4.66 6.24 6.58
N LYS A 67 -5.01 6.19 7.88
CA LYS A 67 -6.40 6.05 8.31
C LYS A 67 -7.27 7.22 7.84
N LEU A 68 -6.79 8.46 7.98
CA LEU A 68 -7.48 9.66 7.50
C LEU A 68 -7.63 9.68 5.97
N MET A 69 -6.65 9.16 5.24
CA MET A 69 -6.75 9.01 3.78
C MET A 69 -7.76 7.92 3.41
N ALA A 70 -7.71 6.78 4.10
CA ALA A 70 -8.66 5.67 3.91
C ALA A 70 -10.11 6.13 4.17
N GLU A 71 -10.38 6.84 5.26
CA GLU A 71 -11.72 7.36 5.58
C GLU A 71 -12.32 8.22 4.46
N ARG A 72 -11.49 8.93 3.69
CA ARG A 72 -11.93 9.69 2.51
C ARG A 72 -12.22 8.83 1.28
N SER A 73 -11.67 7.63 1.22
CA SER A 73 -11.81 6.69 0.10
C SER A 73 -12.90 5.63 0.37
N TYR A 74 -13.49 5.62 1.57
CA TYR A 74 -14.42 4.57 2.03
C TYR A 74 -15.68 4.41 1.17
N ASP A 75 -16.18 5.47 0.56
CA ASP A 75 -17.41 5.43 -0.26
C ASP A 75 -17.19 4.95 -1.71
N SER A 76 -15.94 4.63 -2.07
CA SER A 76 -15.60 4.38 -3.49
C SER A 76 -15.48 2.91 -3.87
N VAL A 77 -15.28 1.96 -2.96
CA VAL A 77 -15.17 0.53 -3.32
C VAL A 77 -16.56 -0.06 -3.56
N ARG A 78 -16.81 -0.58 -4.77
CA ARG A 78 -18.09 -1.17 -5.17
C ARG A 78 -18.05 -2.70 -5.22
N SER A 79 -16.92 -3.26 -5.58
CA SER A 79 -16.77 -4.69 -5.91
C SER A 79 -16.63 -5.62 -4.72
N LEU A 80 -16.29 -5.11 -3.53
CA LEU A 80 -16.22 -5.90 -2.30
C LEU A 80 -16.38 -5.02 -1.05
N PRO A 81 -16.93 -5.56 0.05
CA PRO A 81 -16.97 -4.88 1.34
C PRO A 81 -15.55 -4.56 1.84
N LEU A 82 -15.36 -3.39 2.41
CA LEU A 82 -14.04 -2.94 2.87
C LEU A 82 -13.36 -3.86 3.88
N HIS A 83 -14.12 -4.55 4.71
CA HIS A 83 -13.59 -5.50 5.68
C HIS A 83 -13.05 -6.79 5.05
N GLU A 84 -13.33 -7.02 3.76
CA GLU A 84 -12.79 -8.14 2.98
C GLU A 84 -11.51 -7.75 2.22
N VAL A 85 -11.18 -6.45 2.16
CA VAL A 85 -9.92 -5.99 1.59
C VAL A 85 -8.77 -6.32 2.54
N ILE A 86 -7.72 -6.92 2.01
CA ILE A 86 -6.51 -7.18 2.79
C ILE A 86 -5.64 -5.92 2.77
N GLY A 87 -5.42 -5.38 3.97
CA GLY A 87 -4.76 -4.08 4.17
C GLY A 87 -5.72 -2.90 4.10
N ASP A 88 -5.20 -1.70 4.27
CA ASP A 88 -5.94 -0.45 4.28
C ASP A 88 -5.86 0.21 2.90
N ILE A 89 -7.00 0.50 2.26
CA ILE A 89 -7.03 1.29 1.03
C ILE A 89 -6.73 2.75 1.38
N VAL A 90 -5.76 3.33 0.72
CA VAL A 90 -5.25 4.67 0.96
C VAL A 90 -5.73 5.67 -0.09
N ASP A 91 -5.77 5.23 -1.34
CA ASP A 91 -6.29 5.99 -2.47
C ASP A 91 -6.96 5.03 -3.45
N LEU A 92 -8.07 5.46 -4.04
CA LEU A 92 -8.81 4.66 -5.01
C LEU A 92 -9.45 5.56 -6.06
N GLN A 93 -9.10 5.30 -7.30
CA GLN A 93 -9.71 5.89 -8.48
C GLN A 93 -10.24 4.73 -9.33
N LEU A 94 -11.54 4.49 -9.26
CA LEU A 94 -12.18 3.37 -9.94
C LEU A 94 -11.84 3.34 -11.43
N ASP A 95 -11.62 2.15 -11.96
CA ASP A 95 -11.18 1.85 -13.31
C ASP A 95 -9.88 2.53 -13.76
N ARG A 96 -9.08 3.05 -12.80
CA ARG A 96 -7.79 3.74 -13.09
C ARG A 96 -6.65 3.23 -12.23
N SER A 97 -6.68 3.51 -10.94
CA SER A 97 -5.57 3.18 -10.03
C SER A 97 -6.02 3.08 -8.58
N GLY A 98 -5.23 2.37 -7.78
CA GLY A 98 -5.46 2.29 -6.33
C GLY A 98 -4.15 2.10 -5.59
N ILE A 99 -4.18 2.45 -4.30
CA ILE A 99 -3.06 2.26 -3.38
C ILE A 99 -3.59 1.65 -2.09
N SER A 100 -2.95 0.60 -1.62
CA SER A 100 -3.22 0.02 -0.31
C SER A 100 -1.95 -0.17 0.50
N MET A 101 -2.09 -0.16 1.82
CA MET A 101 -1.01 -0.46 2.77
C MET A 101 -1.35 -1.69 3.58
N PHE A 102 -0.34 -2.55 3.81
CA PHE A 102 -0.45 -3.72 4.66
C PHE A 102 0.81 -3.89 5.52
N GLU A 103 0.65 -3.89 6.83
CA GLU A 103 1.75 -4.12 7.76
C GLU A 103 1.88 -5.60 8.07
N ILE A 104 3.11 -6.14 7.94
CA ILE A 104 3.40 -7.53 8.25
C ILE A 104 3.54 -7.72 9.75
N MET A 105 2.56 -8.36 10.37
CA MET A 105 2.48 -8.67 11.78
C MET A 105 2.94 -10.11 12.08
N HIS A 106 2.99 -10.50 13.35
CA HIS A 106 3.45 -11.82 13.79
C HIS A 106 2.63 -12.99 13.20
N GLU A 107 1.33 -12.81 13.05
CA GLU A 107 0.42 -13.79 12.44
C GLU A 107 0.63 -13.99 10.93
N HIS A 108 1.36 -13.07 10.27
CA HIS A 108 1.60 -13.11 8.83
C HIS A 108 2.93 -13.79 8.45
N VAL A 109 3.77 -14.11 9.42
CA VAL A 109 5.12 -14.64 9.17
C VAL A 109 5.27 -16.11 9.56
N PHE A 110 6.30 -16.74 9.00
CA PHE A 110 6.81 -18.00 9.54
C PHE A 110 7.55 -17.72 10.86
N SER A 111 7.13 -18.37 11.95
CA SER A 111 7.68 -18.14 13.30
C SER A 111 9.20 -18.35 13.39
N ARG A 112 9.76 -19.27 12.61
CA ARG A 112 11.20 -19.59 12.59
C ARG A 112 12.07 -18.54 11.91
N THR A 113 11.54 -17.85 10.90
CA THR A 113 12.36 -16.99 10.03
C THR A 113 11.96 -15.51 10.10
N GLY A 114 10.78 -15.20 10.61
CA GLY A 114 10.22 -13.85 10.56
C GLY A 114 9.91 -13.35 9.14
N ILE A 115 9.92 -14.26 8.16
CA ILE A 115 9.60 -13.95 6.76
C ILE A 115 8.09 -14.10 6.56
N ALA A 116 7.48 -13.12 5.88
CA ALA A 116 6.06 -13.15 5.54
C ALA A 116 5.73 -14.36 4.66
N ARG A 117 4.62 -15.02 4.98
CA ARG A 117 4.05 -16.05 4.10
C ARG A 117 3.49 -15.36 2.85
N GLY A 118 3.96 -15.77 1.67
CA GLY A 118 3.71 -15.06 0.41
C GLY A 118 2.23 -14.84 0.08
N HIS A 119 1.33 -15.72 0.56
CA HIS A 119 -0.10 -15.55 0.32
C HIS A 119 -0.69 -14.27 0.94
N HIS A 120 -0.10 -13.71 2.01
CA HIS A 120 -0.56 -12.41 2.56
C HIS A 120 -0.21 -11.25 1.63
N VAL A 121 1.00 -11.25 1.07
CA VAL A 121 1.42 -10.22 0.10
C VAL A 121 0.60 -10.34 -1.20
N PHE A 122 0.37 -11.57 -1.66
CA PHE A 122 -0.52 -11.83 -2.79
C PHE A 122 -1.95 -11.39 -2.51
N ALA A 123 -2.50 -11.70 -1.32
CA ALA A 123 -3.86 -11.34 -0.95
C ALA A 123 -4.08 -9.83 -0.93
N GLN A 124 -3.11 -9.04 -0.43
CA GLN A 124 -3.15 -7.58 -0.52
C GLN A 124 -3.23 -7.12 -1.98
N ALA A 125 -2.34 -7.62 -2.83
CA ALA A 125 -2.30 -7.24 -4.24
C ALA A 125 -3.58 -7.63 -4.99
N ASN A 126 -4.12 -8.83 -4.74
CA ASN A 126 -5.35 -9.32 -5.34
C ASN A 126 -6.57 -8.52 -4.89
N SER A 127 -6.70 -8.25 -3.59
CA SER A 127 -7.80 -7.43 -3.06
C SER A 127 -7.79 -6.04 -3.70
N LEU A 128 -6.62 -5.41 -3.85
CA LEU A 128 -6.52 -4.10 -4.48
C LEU A 128 -6.85 -4.15 -5.97
N ALA A 129 -6.43 -5.21 -6.68
CA ALA A 129 -6.75 -5.41 -8.09
C ALA A 129 -8.26 -5.57 -8.34
N VAL A 130 -8.98 -6.17 -7.39
CA VAL A 130 -10.45 -6.26 -7.41
C VAL A 130 -11.08 -4.93 -7.03
N ALA A 131 -10.63 -4.31 -5.93
CA ALA A 131 -11.21 -3.08 -5.40
C ALA A 131 -11.14 -1.88 -6.38
N VAL A 132 -10.13 -1.84 -7.26
CA VAL A 132 -9.97 -0.75 -8.24
C VAL A 132 -10.97 -0.81 -9.39
N ILE A 133 -11.77 -1.88 -9.50
CA ILE A 133 -12.74 -2.07 -10.57
C ILE A 133 -14.08 -1.43 -10.21
N ASP A 134 -14.60 -0.59 -11.12
CA ASP A 134 -15.93 0.04 -11.00
C ASP A 134 -17.03 -0.94 -11.44
N ASP A 135 -17.31 -1.92 -10.59
CA ASP A 135 -18.35 -2.91 -10.80
C ASP A 135 -18.78 -3.52 -9.47
N GLU A 136 -20.03 -3.97 -9.36
CA GLU A 136 -20.53 -4.66 -8.17
C GLU A 136 -20.00 -6.08 -8.05
N ILE A 137 -19.68 -6.70 -9.20
CA ILE A 137 -19.08 -8.03 -9.26
C ILE A 137 -17.74 -7.94 -9.99
N ALA A 138 -16.66 -8.08 -9.26
CA ALA A 138 -15.31 -8.17 -9.80
C ALA A 138 -14.60 -9.40 -9.22
N LEU A 139 -14.20 -10.34 -10.07
CA LEU A 139 -13.59 -11.60 -9.66
C LEU A 139 -12.28 -11.82 -10.40
N THR A 140 -11.26 -12.27 -9.68
CA THR A 140 -9.97 -12.61 -10.29
C THR A 140 -10.10 -13.87 -11.15
N ALA A 141 -9.93 -13.70 -12.45
CA ALA A 141 -9.92 -14.82 -13.41
C ALA A 141 -8.55 -15.47 -13.51
N THR A 142 -7.49 -14.67 -13.60
CA THR A 142 -6.10 -15.16 -13.63
C THR A 142 -5.17 -14.19 -12.92
N ALA A 143 -4.08 -14.72 -12.38
CA ALA A 143 -3.00 -13.94 -11.80
C ALA A 143 -1.64 -14.53 -12.22
N ASP A 144 -0.79 -13.71 -12.83
CA ASP A 144 0.62 -14.00 -13.06
C ASP A 144 1.44 -13.14 -12.11
N ILE A 145 2.14 -13.77 -11.17
CA ILE A 145 2.76 -13.09 -10.04
C ILE A 145 4.24 -13.43 -9.90
N ARG A 146 5.00 -12.48 -9.35
CA ARG A 146 6.41 -12.65 -9.03
C ARG A 146 6.72 -12.06 -7.66
N PHE A 147 7.28 -12.88 -6.77
CA PHE A 147 7.91 -12.44 -5.53
C PHE A 147 9.36 -12.09 -5.84
N ILE A 148 9.75 -10.83 -5.64
CA ILE A 148 11.07 -10.29 -6.00
C ILE A 148 12.02 -10.42 -4.82
N ARG A 149 11.52 -10.08 -3.63
CA ARG A 149 12.24 -10.19 -2.37
C ARG A 149 11.30 -10.66 -1.26
N SER A 150 11.83 -11.38 -0.29
CA SER A 150 11.08 -11.72 0.93
C SER A 150 10.79 -10.48 1.77
N VAL A 151 9.56 -10.39 2.26
CA VAL A 151 9.11 -9.35 3.21
C VAL A 151 9.25 -9.90 4.63
N LYS A 152 9.63 -9.05 5.58
CA LYS A 152 9.91 -9.43 6.97
C LYS A 152 8.86 -8.84 7.93
N LEU A 153 8.82 -9.40 9.13
CA LEU A 153 8.02 -8.89 10.23
C LEU A 153 8.28 -7.39 10.45
N GLY A 154 7.20 -6.62 10.61
CA GLY A 154 7.21 -5.17 10.84
C GLY A 154 7.45 -4.33 9.58
N GLU A 155 7.67 -4.94 8.41
CA GLU A 155 7.73 -4.20 7.15
C GLU A 155 6.32 -3.82 6.69
N LYS A 156 6.22 -2.64 6.05
CA LYS A 156 4.97 -2.09 5.49
C LYS A 156 4.99 -2.22 3.98
N CYS A 157 4.07 -3.02 3.46
CA CYS A 157 3.86 -3.21 2.05
C CYS A 157 2.93 -2.13 1.50
N ILE A 158 3.40 -1.36 0.52
CA ILE A 158 2.59 -0.40 -0.24
C ILE A 158 2.32 -1.00 -1.61
N ALA A 159 1.10 -1.45 -1.83
CA ALA A 159 0.66 -1.95 -3.13
C ALA A 159 0.07 -0.80 -3.96
N LYS A 160 0.42 -0.76 -5.25
CA LYS A 160 -0.07 0.21 -6.22
C LYS A 160 -0.65 -0.55 -7.41
N ALA A 161 -1.95 -0.41 -7.64
CA ALA A 161 -2.67 -1.01 -8.77
C ALA A 161 -2.89 -0.01 -9.89
N TYR A 162 -2.79 -0.48 -11.13
CA TYR A 162 -3.06 0.30 -12.34
C TYR A 162 -3.91 -0.51 -13.30
N VAL A 163 -5.08 0.00 -13.66
CA VAL A 163 -5.93 -0.58 -14.70
C VAL A 163 -5.33 -0.24 -16.05
N ARG A 164 -4.91 -1.26 -16.80
CA ARG A 164 -4.24 -1.10 -18.10
C ARG A 164 -5.19 -1.14 -19.27
N SER A 165 -6.21 -1.96 -19.19
CA SER A 165 -7.24 -2.06 -20.22
C SER A 165 -8.52 -2.64 -19.66
N ILE A 166 -9.65 -2.20 -20.22
CA ILE A 166 -10.98 -2.73 -19.97
C ILE A 166 -11.54 -3.13 -21.33
N SER A 167 -11.93 -4.41 -21.46
CA SER A 167 -12.54 -4.93 -22.70
C SER A 167 -14.03 -5.05 -22.50
N GLY A 168 -14.81 -4.26 -23.25
CA GLY A 168 -16.28 -4.28 -23.21
C GLY A 168 -16.89 -5.59 -23.69
N GLU A 169 -16.33 -6.21 -24.75
CA GLU A 169 -16.87 -7.47 -25.31
C GLU A 169 -16.65 -8.70 -24.43
N LYS A 170 -15.64 -8.69 -23.53
CA LYS A 170 -15.26 -9.86 -22.71
C LYS A 170 -15.46 -9.65 -21.23
N SER A 171 -16.07 -8.53 -20.83
CA SER A 171 -16.27 -8.19 -19.40
C SER A 171 -15.01 -8.45 -18.53
N LYS A 172 -13.84 -8.04 -19.02
CA LYS A 172 -12.54 -8.27 -18.36
C LYS A 172 -11.72 -6.99 -18.29
N ALA A 173 -11.10 -6.77 -17.14
CA ALA A 173 -10.09 -5.73 -16.93
C ALA A 173 -8.72 -6.36 -16.70
N LYS A 174 -7.66 -5.72 -17.22
CA LYS A 174 -6.27 -6.06 -16.89
C LYS A 174 -5.75 -5.07 -15.88
N VAL A 175 -5.25 -5.57 -14.76
CA VAL A 175 -4.71 -4.77 -13.66
C VAL A 175 -3.29 -5.20 -13.37
N GLU A 176 -2.37 -4.26 -13.34
CA GLU A 176 -1.01 -4.48 -12.84
C GLU A 176 -0.89 -3.97 -11.41
N VAL A 177 -0.26 -4.77 -10.55
CA VAL A 177 -0.02 -4.39 -9.16
C VAL A 177 1.46 -4.54 -8.85
N PHE A 178 2.03 -3.48 -8.26
CA PHE A 178 3.40 -3.45 -7.76
C PHE A 178 3.38 -3.18 -6.27
N THR A 179 4.07 -4.01 -5.48
CA THR A 179 4.18 -3.81 -4.03
C THR A 179 5.60 -3.44 -3.65
N TYR A 180 5.72 -2.43 -2.80
CA TYR A 180 6.99 -1.87 -2.34
C TYR A 180 7.09 -1.92 -0.82
N VAL A 181 8.33 -2.03 -0.33
CA VAL A 181 8.70 -1.76 1.06
C VAL A 181 9.76 -0.66 1.04
N GLY A 182 9.39 0.53 1.50
CA GLY A 182 10.19 1.74 1.23
C GLY A 182 10.27 2.00 -0.27
N GLU A 183 11.49 2.07 -0.79
CA GLU A 183 11.75 2.26 -2.24
C GLU A 183 11.96 0.94 -3.00
N GLU A 184 12.00 -0.19 -2.30
CA GLU A 184 12.34 -1.49 -2.88
C GLU A 184 11.10 -2.26 -3.30
N MET A 185 11.01 -2.67 -4.57
CA MET A 185 9.94 -3.52 -5.08
C MET A 185 10.10 -4.94 -4.54
N VAL A 186 9.05 -5.47 -3.91
CA VAL A 186 9.03 -6.80 -3.30
C VAL A 186 8.12 -7.79 -4.02
N PHE A 187 7.13 -7.27 -4.76
CA PHE A 187 6.16 -8.10 -5.48
C PHE A 187 5.65 -7.37 -6.73
N GLN A 188 5.33 -8.15 -7.76
CA GLN A 188 4.66 -7.71 -8.97
C GLN A 188 3.61 -8.74 -9.39
N GLY A 189 2.44 -8.27 -9.83
CA GLY A 189 1.38 -9.14 -10.34
C GLY A 189 0.63 -8.52 -11.52
N ASN A 190 0.27 -9.37 -12.49
CA ASN A 190 -0.62 -9.07 -13.60
C ASN A 190 -1.92 -9.85 -13.39
N PHE A 191 -3.01 -9.15 -13.18
CA PHE A 191 -4.32 -9.73 -12.88
C PHE A 191 -5.27 -9.51 -14.05
N VAL A 192 -6.07 -10.52 -14.35
CA VAL A 192 -7.25 -10.38 -15.19
C VAL A 192 -8.46 -10.49 -14.28
N ILE A 193 -9.24 -9.42 -14.21
CA ILE A 193 -10.42 -9.33 -13.37
C ILE A 193 -11.66 -9.47 -14.26
N TYR A 194 -12.55 -10.39 -13.91
CA TYR A 194 -13.88 -10.51 -14.49
C TYR A 194 -14.79 -9.41 -13.94
N ARG A 195 -15.63 -8.84 -14.81
CA ARG A 195 -16.65 -7.85 -14.45
C ARG A 195 -18.02 -8.38 -14.83
N SER A 196 -19.07 -8.01 -14.11
CA SER A 196 -20.43 -8.19 -14.63
C SER A 196 -20.60 -7.28 -15.84
N ALA A 197 -21.17 -7.80 -16.91
CA ALA A 197 -21.42 -7.02 -18.14
C ALA A 197 -22.65 -6.11 -17.99
N GLY A 198 -22.83 -5.43 -16.85
CA GLY A 198 -23.98 -4.52 -16.65
C GLY A 198 -25.37 -5.21 -16.69
N GLU A 199 -25.42 -6.52 -16.70
CA GLU A 199 -26.67 -7.25 -16.55
C GLU A 199 -27.04 -7.23 -15.07
N HIS A 200 -28.13 -6.53 -14.75
CA HIS A 200 -28.84 -6.69 -13.49
C HIS A 200 -29.07 -8.18 -13.29
N ILE A 201 -28.52 -8.76 -12.22
CA ILE A 201 -28.96 -10.07 -11.77
C ILE A 201 -30.35 -9.83 -11.20
N ASP A 202 -31.37 -10.09 -12.03
CA ASP A 202 -32.73 -10.20 -11.54
C ASP A 202 -32.75 -11.27 -10.42
N GLU A 203 -33.10 -10.88 -9.21
CA GLU A 203 -33.37 -11.77 -8.09
C GLU A 203 -34.61 -12.60 -8.41
N GLY A 204 -34.50 -13.58 -9.29
CA GLY A 204 -35.61 -14.41 -9.66
C GLY A 204 -35.22 -15.63 -10.46
N GLY A 205 -34.91 -16.74 -9.80
CA GLY A 205 -34.82 -17.98 -10.54
C GLY A 205 -33.95 -19.08 -9.94
N ILE A 206 -34.20 -19.47 -8.70
CA ILE A 206 -33.91 -20.85 -8.32
C ILE A 206 -35.01 -21.71 -8.91
N GLU A 207 -34.89 -22.05 -10.19
CA GLU A 207 -35.70 -23.08 -10.79
C GLU A 207 -35.25 -24.45 -10.22
N ARG A 208 -36.11 -24.99 -9.37
CA ARG A 208 -35.98 -26.38 -8.92
C ARG A 208 -36.09 -27.29 -10.14
N ALA A 209 -35.02 -27.94 -10.53
CA ALA A 209 -35.08 -29.08 -11.40
C ALA A 209 -35.83 -30.20 -10.67
N ASP A 210 -37.13 -30.28 -10.89
CA ASP A 210 -37.92 -31.47 -10.53
C ASP A 210 -37.62 -32.60 -11.48
N ARG A 211 -37.46 -33.74 -10.86
CA ARG A 211 -37.19 -35.07 -11.39
C ARG A 211 -38.20 -35.50 -12.47
N HIS A 212 -37.70 -36.14 -13.47
CA HIS A 212 -38.27 -37.40 -13.98
C HIS A 212 -37.16 -38.33 -14.44
#